data_3db53fa56b3eb30e3104015dc85fed47
#
_entry.id   3db53fa56b3eb30e3104015dc85fed47
#
_cell.length_a   1.000
_cell.length_b   1.000
_cell.length_c   1.000
_cell.angle_alpha   90.00
_cell.angle_beta   90.00
_cell.angle_gamma   90.00
#
_symmetry.space_group_name_H-M   'P 1'
#
loop_
_entity.id
_entity.type
_entity.pdbx_description
1 polymer ?
#
loop_
_entity_poly.entity_id
_entity_poly.type
_entity_poly.pdbx_seq_one_letter_code
_entity_poly.pdbx_strand_id
1 'polypeptide(L)'
;NWFYGVLGFNERDHAWMDEGINSYYDHRYSRAYYPGSSLDTYIPAFLQGGSKLEAGEAAYLYLARQNRDQPPATSSNGFDIINYFIQSYEKPAFVLRYLEQYLGREGFDDAMQAFYQEWQFRHPAPADLRDFLIRKSGKNLDWLFEGFIYSNQRQDYAIRNARQVGEELEVELANRGTIAGPIQLNALSRDTQTLWSTWVEGFTGVKTVRIPAGPYQQLVLDPGHYTPDFQRRNNALRMNGWLRKTAPLRPGIWPTLENESFTQFFFQPAI
;
A
#
# COMPACT_ATOMS: atom_id res chain seq x y z
N ASN A 1 0.80 15.87 -15.87
CA ASN A 1 0.90 15.44 -17.30
C ASN A 1 2.30 15.56 -17.88
N TRP A 2 3.34 15.62 -17.05
CA TRP A 2 4.70 15.79 -17.52
C TRP A 2 5.21 14.55 -18.29
N PHE A 3 4.98 13.37 -17.73
CA PHE A 3 5.39 12.11 -18.35
C PHE A 3 4.63 11.82 -19.64
N TYR A 4 3.34 12.08 -19.67
CA TYR A 4 2.44 11.88 -20.80
C TYR A 4 2.97 12.50 -22.12
N GLY A 5 3.51 13.73 -22.05
CA GLY A 5 3.98 14.44 -23.25
C GLY A 5 5.36 13.98 -23.75
N VAL A 6 6.09 13.18 -22.98
CA VAL A 6 7.49 12.84 -23.28
C VAL A 6 7.73 11.34 -23.39
N LEU A 7 7.04 10.53 -22.59
CA LEU A 7 7.04 9.07 -22.68
C LEU A 7 5.79 8.64 -23.44
N GLY A 8 5.92 8.18 -24.66
CA GLY A 8 4.80 7.80 -25.54
C GLY A 8 4.26 6.42 -25.20
N PHE A 9 3.61 6.26 -24.07
CA PHE A 9 2.98 5.01 -23.67
C PHE A 9 1.82 4.64 -24.61
N ASN A 10 1.54 3.34 -24.73
CA ASN A 10 0.36 2.85 -25.43
C ASN A 10 -0.85 2.87 -24.48
N GLU A 11 -1.58 3.99 -24.45
CA GLU A 11 -2.74 4.20 -23.59
C GLU A 11 -3.88 3.20 -23.82
N ARG A 12 -3.99 2.66 -25.03
CA ARG A 12 -5.05 1.70 -25.37
C ARG A 12 -4.82 0.36 -24.67
N ASP A 13 -3.58 -0.13 -24.70
CA ASP A 13 -3.25 -1.44 -24.18
C ASP A 13 -2.71 -1.39 -22.75
N HIS A 14 -2.15 -0.24 -22.34
CA HIS A 14 -1.44 -0.07 -21.07
C HIS A 14 -1.75 1.27 -20.39
N ALA A 15 -3.03 1.63 -20.30
CA ALA A 15 -3.47 2.90 -19.72
C ALA A 15 -2.85 3.19 -18.33
N TRP A 16 -2.62 2.18 -17.52
CA TRP A 16 -2.02 2.31 -16.19
C TRP A 16 -0.60 2.89 -16.22
N MET A 17 0.17 2.69 -17.29
CA MET A 17 1.51 3.28 -17.41
C MET A 17 1.44 4.78 -17.61
N ASP A 18 0.52 5.22 -18.45
CA ASP A 18 0.31 6.62 -18.72
C ASP A 18 -0.38 7.32 -17.55
N GLU A 19 -1.58 6.91 -17.23
CA GLU A 19 -2.42 7.55 -16.23
C GLU A 19 -1.93 7.33 -14.80
N GLY A 20 -1.48 6.13 -14.48
CA GLY A 20 -1.05 5.75 -13.13
C GLY A 20 0.26 6.41 -12.70
N ILE A 21 1.24 6.52 -13.60
CA ILE A 21 2.50 7.22 -13.31
C ILE A 21 2.23 8.72 -13.12
N ASN A 22 1.41 9.33 -13.97
CA ASN A 22 1.02 10.73 -13.81
C ASN A 22 0.27 10.96 -12.50
N SER A 23 -0.71 10.12 -12.17
CA SER A 23 -1.48 10.20 -10.92
C SER A 23 -0.58 10.10 -9.69
N TYR A 24 0.40 9.20 -9.70
CA TYR A 24 1.37 9.10 -8.62
C TYR A 24 2.10 10.45 -8.38
N TYR A 25 2.57 11.11 -9.43
CA TYR A 25 3.26 12.39 -9.31
C TYR A 25 2.31 13.54 -8.96
N ASP A 26 1.09 13.53 -9.45
CA ASP A 26 0.06 14.51 -9.10
C ASP A 26 -0.30 14.41 -7.61
N HIS A 27 -0.49 13.19 -7.08
CA HIS A 27 -0.73 12.96 -5.66
C HIS A 27 0.49 13.38 -4.82
N ARG A 28 1.71 13.04 -5.27
CA ARG A 28 2.94 13.42 -4.58
C ARG A 28 3.12 14.95 -4.56
N TYR A 29 2.82 15.63 -5.64
CA TYR A 29 2.83 17.09 -5.73
C TYR A 29 1.78 17.71 -4.79
N SER A 30 0.56 17.20 -4.82
CA SER A 30 -0.53 17.68 -3.97
C SER A 30 -0.20 17.54 -2.49
N ARG A 31 0.35 16.41 -2.08
CA ARG A 31 0.79 16.21 -0.68
C ARG A 31 1.90 17.18 -0.27
N ALA A 32 2.82 17.52 -1.17
CA ALA A 32 3.95 18.40 -0.87
C ALA A 32 3.56 19.87 -0.78
N TYR A 33 2.67 20.35 -1.65
CA TYR A 33 2.37 21.77 -1.81
C TYR A 33 0.98 22.18 -1.33
N TYR A 34 0.05 21.23 -1.21
CA TYR A 34 -1.34 21.47 -0.78
C TYR A 34 -1.78 20.50 0.32
N PRO A 35 -1.03 20.44 1.44
CA PRO A 35 -1.41 19.57 2.56
C PRO A 35 -2.80 19.96 3.08
N GLY A 36 -3.72 19.00 3.12
CA GLY A 36 -5.10 19.23 3.57
C GLY A 36 -6.10 19.65 2.47
N SER A 37 -5.70 19.65 1.19
CA SER A 37 -6.62 19.90 0.07
C SER A 37 -7.38 18.66 -0.39
N SER A 38 -7.20 17.53 0.26
CA SER A 38 -7.95 16.30 -0.04
C SER A 38 -9.43 16.46 0.31
N LEU A 39 -10.27 15.57 -0.25
CA LEU A 39 -11.70 15.50 0.09
C LEU A 39 -11.94 15.40 1.60
N ASP A 40 -10.96 14.92 2.36
CA ASP A 40 -10.99 14.86 3.82
C ASP A 40 -11.21 16.23 4.48
N THR A 41 -10.81 17.32 3.82
CA THR A 41 -11.03 18.69 4.33
C THR A 41 -12.51 19.03 4.42
N TYR A 42 -13.35 18.39 3.60
CA TYR A 42 -14.81 18.61 3.59
C TYR A 42 -15.57 17.64 4.51
N ILE A 43 -14.89 16.63 5.03
CA ILE A 43 -15.49 15.67 5.96
C ILE A 43 -15.18 16.13 7.38
N PRO A 44 -16.20 16.32 8.25
CA PRO A 44 -15.96 16.67 9.66
C PRO A 44 -14.97 15.69 10.32
N ALA A 45 -14.03 16.21 11.10
CA ALA A 45 -12.94 15.43 11.69
C ALA A 45 -13.41 14.18 12.47
N PHE A 46 -14.61 14.23 13.10
CA PHE A 46 -15.18 13.09 13.81
C PHE A 46 -15.69 11.97 12.88
N LEU A 47 -15.89 12.27 11.58
CA LEU A 47 -16.29 11.30 10.56
C LEU A 47 -15.09 10.80 9.75
N GLN A 48 -13.94 11.46 9.83
CA GLN A 48 -12.72 11.11 9.06
C GLN A 48 -12.07 9.80 9.53
N GLY A 49 -12.56 9.16 10.57
CA GLY A 49 -12.14 7.81 11.01
C GLY A 49 -10.64 7.64 11.33
N GLY A 50 -9.80 8.64 11.06
CA GLY A 50 -8.36 8.57 11.20
C GLY A 50 -7.68 7.76 10.07
N SER A 51 -8.36 7.61 8.93
CA SER A 51 -7.79 6.99 7.74
C SER A 51 -6.55 7.73 7.25
N LYS A 52 -5.55 6.97 6.85
CA LYS A 52 -4.34 7.46 6.18
C LYS A 52 -4.38 7.19 4.67
N LEU A 53 -5.45 6.56 4.19
CA LEU A 53 -5.65 6.29 2.77
C LEU A 53 -6.22 7.51 2.07
N GLU A 54 -5.77 7.72 0.85
CA GLU A 54 -6.38 8.68 -0.06
C GLU A 54 -7.70 8.12 -0.62
N ALA A 55 -8.58 9.00 -1.10
CA ALA A 55 -9.91 8.60 -1.58
C ALA A 55 -9.83 7.54 -2.70
N GLY A 56 -8.87 7.66 -3.62
CA GLY A 56 -8.65 6.70 -4.70
C GLY A 56 -8.16 5.34 -4.20
N GLU A 57 -7.27 5.34 -3.20
CA GLU A 57 -6.79 4.12 -2.55
C GLU A 57 -7.94 3.39 -1.82
N ALA A 58 -8.78 4.14 -1.14
CA ALA A 58 -9.97 3.60 -0.48
C ALA A 58 -10.98 3.03 -1.50
N ALA A 59 -11.18 3.72 -2.62
CA ALA A 59 -12.06 3.26 -3.70
C ALA A 59 -11.54 1.95 -4.33
N TYR A 60 -10.23 1.83 -4.56
CA TYR A 60 -9.63 0.58 -5.01
C TYR A 60 -9.90 -0.56 -4.03
N LEU A 61 -9.60 -0.36 -2.73
CA LEU A 61 -9.82 -1.39 -1.73
C LEU A 61 -11.30 -1.78 -1.57
N TYR A 62 -12.20 -0.83 -1.77
CA TYR A 62 -13.64 -1.08 -1.76
C TYR A 62 -14.06 -2.02 -2.91
N LEU A 63 -13.64 -1.74 -4.15
CA LEU A 63 -13.90 -2.62 -5.29
C LEU A 63 -13.27 -4.00 -5.09
N ALA A 64 -12.03 -4.02 -4.60
CA ALA A 64 -11.30 -5.24 -4.31
C ALA A 64 -12.04 -6.14 -3.30
N ARG A 65 -12.64 -5.56 -2.25
CA ARG A 65 -13.42 -6.30 -1.24
C ARG A 65 -14.72 -6.87 -1.81
N GLN A 66 -15.25 -6.25 -2.84
CA GLN A 66 -16.43 -6.76 -3.55
C GLN A 66 -16.09 -7.75 -4.67
N ASN A 67 -14.80 -8.06 -4.89
CA ASN A 67 -14.30 -8.84 -6.02
C ASN A 67 -14.79 -8.28 -7.37
N ARG A 68 -14.83 -6.96 -7.52
CA ARG A 68 -15.27 -6.24 -8.70
C ARG A 68 -14.15 -5.49 -9.41
N ASP A 69 -12.95 -5.52 -8.86
CA ASP A 69 -11.77 -4.87 -9.46
C ASP A 69 -11.23 -5.71 -10.61
N GLN A 70 -10.74 -5.02 -11.64
CA GLN A 70 -10.03 -5.60 -12.76
C GLN A 70 -8.51 -5.37 -12.61
N PRO A 71 -7.66 -6.17 -13.24
CA PRO A 71 -6.21 -5.90 -13.24
C PRO A 71 -5.90 -4.57 -13.95
N PRO A 72 -4.96 -3.75 -13.48
CA PRO A 72 -4.52 -2.54 -14.19
C PRO A 72 -4.03 -2.79 -15.62
N ALA A 73 -3.47 -3.99 -15.88
CA ALA A 73 -3.03 -4.40 -17.21
C ALA A 73 -4.17 -4.72 -18.20
N THR A 74 -5.43 -4.59 -17.78
CA THR A 74 -6.58 -4.68 -18.70
C THR A 74 -6.49 -3.55 -19.72
N SER A 75 -6.73 -3.85 -21.01
CA SER A 75 -6.79 -2.81 -22.04
C SER A 75 -7.93 -1.83 -21.79
N SER A 76 -7.78 -0.59 -22.24
CA SER A 76 -8.76 0.49 -21.99
C SER A 76 -10.19 0.10 -22.42
N ASN A 77 -10.32 -0.65 -23.51
CA ASN A 77 -11.63 -1.11 -24.01
C ASN A 77 -12.22 -2.30 -23.20
N GLY A 78 -11.41 -2.95 -22.37
CA GLY A 78 -11.82 -4.09 -21.54
C GLY A 78 -12.32 -3.71 -20.15
N PHE A 79 -12.16 -2.45 -19.76
CA PHE A 79 -12.64 -1.96 -18.47
C PHE A 79 -14.13 -1.62 -18.50
N ASP A 80 -14.83 -1.85 -17.39
CA ASP A 80 -16.01 -1.04 -17.08
C ASP A 80 -15.57 0.37 -16.65
N ILE A 81 -16.49 1.33 -16.72
CA ILE A 81 -16.17 2.75 -16.53
C ILE A 81 -15.57 3.05 -15.15
N ILE A 82 -16.01 2.38 -14.11
CA ILE A 82 -15.51 2.60 -12.73
C ILE A 82 -14.09 2.02 -12.61
N ASN A 83 -13.90 0.81 -13.12
CA ASN A 83 -12.57 0.19 -13.13
C ASN A 83 -11.58 0.96 -14.00
N TYR A 84 -12.01 1.54 -15.13
CA TYR A 84 -11.11 2.36 -15.93
C TYR A 84 -10.44 3.45 -15.07
N PHE A 85 -11.22 4.24 -14.34
CA PHE A 85 -10.65 5.29 -13.49
C PHE A 85 -9.83 4.74 -12.31
N ILE A 86 -10.32 3.72 -11.63
CA ILE A 86 -9.65 3.23 -10.43
C ILE A 86 -8.41 2.40 -10.77
N GLN A 87 -8.48 1.55 -11.78
CA GLN A 87 -7.37 0.63 -12.11
C GLN A 87 -6.31 1.26 -13.02
N SER A 88 -6.66 2.28 -13.81
CA SER A 88 -5.66 2.97 -14.63
C SER A 88 -4.97 4.10 -13.87
N TYR A 89 -5.65 4.79 -12.94
CA TYR A 89 -5.14 5.95 -12.21
C TYR A 89 -4.73 5.61 -10.78
N GLU A 90 -5.68 5.17 -9.96
CA GLU A 90 -5.51 5.15 -8.50
C GLU A 90 -4.71 3.95 -7.99
N LYS A 91 -5.05 2.74 -8.43
CA LYS A 91 -4.33 1.54 -7.98
C LYS A 91 -2.86 1.57 -8.40
N PRO A 92 -2.47 1.92 -9.64
CA PRO A 92 -1.07 2.02 -10.01
C PRO A 92 -0.34 3.12 -9.24
N ALA A 93 -0.97 4.29 -9.01
CA ALA A 93 -0.39 5.35 -8.19
C ALA A 93 -0.14 4.88 -6.76
N PHE A 94 -1.07 4.13 -6.16
CA PHE A 94 -0.90 3.52 -4.84
C PHE A 94 0.26 2.51 -4.82
N VAL A 95 0.35 1.65 -5.83
CA VAL A 95 1.42 0.66 -5.94
C VAL A 95 2.80 1.31 -6.15
N LEU A 96 2.87 2.40 -6.91
CA LEU A 96 4.10 3.20 -7.06
C LEU A 96 4.50 3.90 -5.76
N ARG A 97 3.53 4.41 -4.98
CA ARG A 97 3.78 4.93 -3.63
C ARG A 97 4.33 3.86 -2.70
N TYR A 98 3.83 2.63 -2.79
CA TYR A 98 4.37 1.49 -2.06
C TYR A 98 5.82 1.20 -2.49
N LEU A 99 6.11 1.20 -3.79
CA LEU A 99 7.47 0.99 -4.30
C LEU A 99 8.42 2.11 -3.81
N GLU A 100 7.99 3.37 -3.82
CA GLU A 100 8.75 4.51 -3.27
C GLU A 100 9.14 4.25 -1.81
N GLN A 101 8.21 3.80 -0.98
CA GLN A 101 8.49 3.53 0.43
C GLN A 101 9.46 2.36 0.62
N TYR A 102 9.37 1.33 -0.23
CA TYR A 102 10.25 0.17 -0.16
C TYR A 102 11.68 0.46 -0.64
N LEU A 103 11.82 1.22 -1.73
CA LEU A 103 13.14 1.59 -2.26
C LEU A 103 13.78 2.78 -1.54
N GLY A 104 12.98 3.52 -0.76
CA GLY A 104 13.32 4.84 -0.28
C GLY A 104 13.14 5.90 -1.38
N ARG A 105 12.83 7.13 -0.94
CA ARG A 105 12.50 8.24 -1.85
C ARG A 105 13.61 8.53 -2.86
N GLU A 106 14.86 8.64 -2.40
CA GLU A 106 16.01 8.92 -3.26
C GLU A 106 16.23 7.80 -4.29
N GLY A 107 16.21 6.54 -3.85
CA GLY A 107 16.41 5.41 -4.76
C GLY A 107 15.30 5.29 -5.79
N PHE A 108 14.05 5.57 -5.42
CA PHE A 108 12.93 5.61 -6.35
C PHE A 108 13.06 6.78 -7.35
N ASP A 109 13.39 7.98 -6.89
CA ASP A 109 13.55 9.16 -7.73
C ASP A 109 14.67 8.98 -8.73
N ASP A 110 15.82 8.48 -8.29
CA ASP A 110 16.96 8.18 -9.15
C ASP A 110 16.60 7.14 -10.24
N ALA A 111 15.81 6.13 -9.88
CA ALA A 111 15.37 5.13 -10.83
C ALA A 111 14.41 5.72 -11.87
N MET A 112 13.43 6.51 -11.44
CA MET A 112 12.44 7.11 -12.35
C MET A 112 13.05 8.20 -13.24
N GLN A 113 13.98 9.01 -12.72
CA GLN A 113 14.72 9.99 -13.52
C GLN A 113 15.59 9.32 -14.59
N ALA A 114 16.29 8.24 -14.22
CA ALA A 114 17.11 7.50 -15.16
C ALA A 114 16.24 6.78 -16.23
N PHE A 115 15.07 6.26 -15.86
CA PHE A 115 14.09 5.72 -16.80
C PHE A 115 13.63 6.78 -17.79
N TYR A 116 13.26 7.97 -17.27
CA TYR A 116 12.86 9.11 -18.09
C TYR A 116 13.97 9.49 -19.10
N GLN A 117 15.22 9.60 -18.66
CA GLN A 117 16.35 9.96 -19.54
C GLN A 117 16.60 8.91 -20.63
N GLU A 118 16.45 7.61 -20.33
CA GLU A 118 16.65 6.54 -21.30
C GLU A 118 15.50 6.46 -22.33
N TRP A 119 14.27 6.75 -21.89
CA TRP A 119 13.06 6.51 -22.68
C TRP A 119 12.36 7.75 -23.21
N GLN A 120 12.81 8.96 -22.91
CA GLN A 120 12.20 10.19 -23.43
C GLN A 120 12.12 10.15 -24.97
N PHE A 121 10.97 10.57 -25.49
CA PHE A 121 10.60 10.55 -26.90
C PHE A 121 10.61 9.15 -27.56
N ARG A 122 10.42 8.13 -26.75
CA ARG A 122 10.25 6.73 -27.15
C ARG A 122 8.94 6.16 -26.63
N HIS A 123 8.68 4.89 -26.94
CA HIS A 123 7.45 4.19 -26.62
C HIS A 123 7.73 2.97 -25.72
N PRO A 124 8.03 3.17 -24.42
CA PRO A 124 8.29 2.04 -23.53
C PRO A 124 7.04 1.21 -23.28
N ALA A 125 7.20 -0.10 -23.24
CA ALA A 125 6.19 -1.05 -22.82
C ALA A 125 6.32 -1.39 -21.32
N PRO A 126 5.32 -2.05 -20.69
CA PRO A 126 5.41 -2.49 -19.31
C PRO A 126 6.65 -3.31 -18.96
N ALA A 127 7.09 -4.16 -19.88
CA ALA A 127 8.31 -4.95 -19.71
C ALA A 127 9.56 -4.07 -19.60
N ASP A 128 9.64 -3.00 -20.40
CA ASP A 128 10.77 -2.07 -20.35
C ASP A 128 10.88 -1.38 -18.99
N LEU A 129 9.75 -0.92 -18.44
CA LEU A 129 9.71 -0.32 -17.11
C LEU A 129 10.09 -1.33 -16.03
N ARG A 130 9.52 -2.55 -16.10
CA ARG A 130 9.82 -3.63 -15.15
C ARG A 130 11.31 -3.96 -15.14
N ASP A 131 11.87 -4.28 -16.29
CA ASP A 131 13.27 -4.72 -16.41
C ASP A 131 14.22 -3.59 -16.01
N PHE A 132 13.85 -2.34 -16.34
CA PHE A 132 14.61 -1.16 -15.92
C PHE A 132 14.63 -1.02 -14.40
N LEU A 133 13.47 -1.05 -13.76
CA LEU A 133 13.36 -0.89 -12.30
C LEU A 133 14.06 -2.03 -11.55
N ILE A 134 13.94 -3.28 -12.01
CA ILE A 134 14.66 -4.43 -11.45
C ILE A 134 16.16 -4.22 -11.56
N ARG A 135 16.66 -3.87 -12.75
CA ARG A 135 18.09 -3.64 -13.00
C ARG A 135 18.63 -2.49 -12.15
N LYS A 136 17.87 -1.40 -12.04
CA LYS A 136 18.30 -0.19 -11.32
C LYS A 136 18.28 -0.36 -9.80
N SER A 137 17.25 -1.02 -9.27
CA SER A 137 17.09 -1.24 -7.83
C SER A 137 17.83 -2.46 -7.29
N GLY A 138 18.18 -3.43 -8.16
CA GLY A 138 18.69 -4.74 -7.73
C GLY A 138 17.70 -5.59 -6.94
N LYS A 139 16.42 -5.22 -6.94
CA LYS A 139 15.34 -5.87 -6.19
C LYS A 139 14.48 -6.72 -7.10
N ASN A 140 13.94 -7.83 -6.56
CA ASN A 140 12.85 -8.55 -7.23
C ASN A 140 11.55 -7.74 -7.08
N LEU A 141 10.96 -7.35 -8.19
CA LEU A 141 9.71 -6.60 -8.26
C LEU A 141 8.56 -7.41 -8.87
N ASP A 142 8.66 -8.73 -8.93
CA ASP A 142 7.58 -9.60 -9.45
C ASP A 142 6.27 -9.42 -8.68
N TRP A 143 6.36 -9.23 -7.37
CA TRP A 143 5.19 -8.94 -6.53
C TRP A 143 4.41 -7.70 -7.00
N LEU A 144 5.11 -6.71 -7.54
CA LEU A 144 4.49 -5.48 -8.04
C LEU A 144 3.81 -5.74 -9.38
N PHE A 145 4.55 -6.26 -10.35
CA PHE A 145 4.04 -6.43 -11.71
C PHE A 145 3.06 -7.59 -11.80
N GLU A 146 3.47 -8.81 -11.44
CA GLU A 146 2.62 -9.99 -11.53
C GLU A 146 1.49 -9.97 -10.51
N GLY A 147 1.77 -9.43 -9.32
CA GLY A 147 0.79 -9.38 -8.23
C GLY A 147 -0.23 -8.25 -8.41
N PHE A 148 0.22 -7.00 -8.50
CA PHE A 148 -0.69 -5.85 -8.48
C PHE A 148 -1.10 -5.35 -9.86
N ILE A 149 -0.22 -5.44 -10.88
CA ILE A 149 -0.49 -4.89 -12.20
C ILE A 149 -1.19 -5.90 -13.11
N TYR A 150 -0.65 -7.11 -13.21
CA TYR A 150 -1.19 -8.13 -14.12
C TYR A 150 -2.29 -8.99 -13.53
N SER A 151 -2.61 -8.81 -12.25
CA SER A 151 -3.65 -9.60 -11.60
C SER A 151 -4.52 -8.77 -10.63
N ASN A 152 -5.60 -9.39 -10.18
CA ASN A 152 -6.43 -8.90 -9.08
C ASN A 152 -6.17 -9.68 -7.77
N GLN A 153 -4.97 -10.22 -7.61
CA GLN A 153 -4.52 -10.86 -6.38
C GLN A 153 -4.48 -9.86 -5.21
N ARG A 154 -4.35 -10.38 -4.00
CA ARG A 154 -4.40 -9.59 -2.75
C ARG A 154 -3.14 -9.79 -1.93
N GLN A 155 -2.70 -8.71 -1.28
CA GLN A 155 -1.76 -8.76 -0.18
C GLN A 155 -2.55 -8.70 1.13
N ASP A 156 -2.29 -9.60 2.06
CA ASP A 156 -2.91 -9.64 3.39
C ASP A 156 -1.88 -10.20 4.38
N TYR A 157 -1.17 -9.33 5.05
CA TYR A 157 -0.23 -9.72 6.10
C TYR A 157 -0.86 -9.59 7.47
N ALA A 158 -0.47 -10.47 8.37
CA ALA A 158 -0.97 -10.49 9.74
C ALA A 158 0.14 -10.74 10.74
N ILE A 159 0.09 -10.10 11.90
CA ILE A 159 0.90 -10.48 13.06
C ILE A 159 0.13 -11.56 13.84
N ARG A 160 0.64 -12.79 13.82
CA ARG A 160 0.00 -13.92 14.52
C ARG A 160 0.30 -13.91 16.00
N ASN A 161 1.58 -13.74 16.34
CA ASN A 161 2.06 -13.78 17.72
C ASN A 161 3.41 -13.07 17.84
N ALA A 162 3.79 -12.77 19.09
CA ALA A 162 5.13 -12.35 19.44
C ALA A 162 5.49 -12.88 20.84
N ARG A 163 6.70 -13.39 20.99
CA ARG A 163 7.22 -13.88 22.27
C ARG A 163 8.68 -13.46 22.46
N GLN A 164 9.04 -13.12 23.65
CA GLN A 164 10.44 -12.84 24.00
C GLN A 164 11.22 -14.14 24.20
N VAL A 165 12.39 -14.21 23.60
CA VAL A 165 13.34 -15.32 23.73
C VAL A 165 14.74 -14.71 24.01
N GLY A 166 15.12 -14.68 25.25
CA GLY A 166 16.37 -14.00 25.66
C GLY A 166 16.30 -12.49 25.36
N GLU A 167 17.29 -12.00 24.64
CA GLU A 167 17.41 -10.60 24.21
C GLU A 167 16.72 -10.30 22.88
N GLU A 168 16.00 -11.27 22.34
CA GLU A 168 15.25 -11.11 21.08
C GLU A 168 13.76 -11.25 21.31
N LEU A 169 12.99 -10.64 20.39
CA LEU A 169 11.56 -10.84 20.23
C LEU A 169 11.32 -11.60 18.94
N GLU A 170 10.80 -12.82 19.04
CA GLU A 170 10.32 -13.58 17.88
C GLU A 170 8.92 -13.13 17.52
N VAL A 171 8.75 -12.62 16.30
CA VAL A 171 7.49 -12.15 15.75
C VAL A 171 7.03 -13.09 14.65
N GLU A 172 5.92 -13.76 14.84
CA GLU A 172 5.32 -14.64 13.86
C GLU A 172 4.38 -13.87 12.95
N LEU A 173 4.75 -13.75 11.68
CA LEU A 173 3.98 -13.12 10.62
C LEU A 173 3.32 -14.18 9.73
N ALA A 174 2.15 -13.87 9.19
CA ALA A 174 1.51 -14.69 8.17
C ALA A 174 1.12 -13.83 6.97
N ASN A 175 1.40 -14.34 5.77
CA ASN A 175 0.77 -13.84 4.56
C ASN A 175 -0.48 -14.68 4.30
N ARG A 176 -1.65 -14.06 4.36
CA ARG A 176 -2.96 -14.66 4.09
C ARG A 176 -3.43 -14.41 2.68
N GLY A 177 -2.77 -13.45 2.01
CA GLY A 177 -2.97 -13.16 0.60
C GLY A 177 -2.12 -14.04 -0.30
N THR A 178 -2.10 -13.70 -1.57
CA THR A 178 -1.32 -14.38 -2.60
C THR A 178 -0.13 -13.56 -3.08
N ILE A 179 -0.14 -12.24 -2.88
CA ILE A 179 0.97 -11.36 -3.23
C ILE A 179 2.02 -11.38 -2.12
N ALA A 180 3.24 -11.76 -2.47
CA ALA A 180 4.39 -11.75 -1.57
C ALA A 180 5.22 -10.48 -1.71
N GLY A 181 4.59 -9.31 -1.55
CA GLY A 181 5.30 -8.03 -1.51
C GLY A 181 6.02 -7.80 -0.17
N PRO A 182 7.07 -6.97 -0.13
CA PRO A 182 7.75 -6.64 1.12
C PRO A 182 6.83 -5.89 2.09
N ILE A 183 6.98 -6.08 3.38
CA ILE A 183 6.15 -5.40 4.39
C ILE A 183 7.01 -4.78 5.49
N GLN A 184 6.68 -3.57 5.91
CA GLN A 184 7.39 -2.91 6.99
C GLN A 184 6.86 -3.36 8.34
N LEU A 185 7.74 -3.92 9.19
CA LEU A 185 7.45 -4.25 10.58
C LEU A 185 8.00 -3.15 11.48
N ASN A 186 7.14 -2.61 12.34
CA ASN A 186 7.47 -1.55 13.28
C ASN A 186 7.16 -1.97 14.71
N ALA A 187 8.02 -1.58 15.63
CA ALA A 187 7.81 -1.73 17.08
C ALA A 187 7.64 -0.34 17.68
N LEU A 188 6.50 -0.10 18.33
CA LEU A 188 6.07 1.21 18.77
C LEU A 188 6.08 1.33 20.30
N SER A 189 6.34 2.56 20.80
CA SER A 189 6.15 2.96 22.19
C SER A 189 4.66 3.10 22.53
N ARG A 190 4.38 3.45 23.79
CA ARG A 190 3.01 3.78 24.27
C ARG A 190 2.43 4.98 23.53
N ASP A 191 3.26 5.96 23.18
CA ASP A 191 2.87 7.19 22.51
C ASP A 191 2.96 7.05 20.96
N THR A 192 2.93 5.80 20.48
CA THR A 192 2.96 5.45 19.05
C THR A 192 4.22 5.91 18.29
N GLN A 193 5.30 6.25 19.00
CA GLN A 193 6.57 6.54 18.36
C GLN A 193 7.26 5.25 17.93
N THR A 194 7.83 5.24 16.74
CA THR A 194 8.60 4.10 16.23
C THR A 194 9.93 3.99 16.98
N LEU A 195 10.10 2.93 17.74
CA LEU A 195 11.33 2.61 18.44
C LEU A 195 12.25 1.72 17.61
N TRP A 196 11.67 0.92 16.73
CA TRP A 196 12.40 0.03 15.83
C TRP A 196 11.57 -0.23 14.57
N SER A 197 12.24 -0.40 13.44
CA SER A 197 11.59 -0.64 12.13
C SER A 197 12.50 -1.42 11.20
N THR A 198 11.92 -2.31 10.40
CA THR A 198 12.60 -3.00 9.30
C THR A 198 11.63 -3.37 8.19
N TRP A 199 12.16 -3.51 6.98
CA TRP A 199 11.46 -4.17 5.88
C TRP A 199 11.66 -5.68 5.97
N VAL A 200 10.58 -6.41 5.90
CA VAL A 200 10.56 -7.88 5.79
C VAL A 200 10.29 -8.19 4.33
N GLU A 201 11.24 -8.88 3.68
CA GLU A 201 11.05 -9.33 2.30
C GLU A 201 9.83 -10.23 2.18
N GLY A 202 9.13 -10.11 1.04
CA GLY A 202 7.91 -10.84 0.78
C GLY A 202 8.04 -12.36 0.97
N PHE A 203 6.99 -12.98 1.47
CA PHE A 203 6.95 -14.41 1.73
C PHE A 203 5.51 -14.94 1.58
N THR A 204 5.38 -16.24 1.41
CA THR A 204 4.12 -16.97 1.44
C THR A 204 4.00 -17.78 2.73
N GLY A 205 2.77 -17.98 3.22
CA GLY A 205 2.52 -18.76 4.44
C GLY A 205 2.95 -18.03 5.71
N VAL A 206 3.78 -18.64 6.54
CA VAL A 206 4.20 -18.13 7.86
C VAL A 206 5.70 -17.93 7.90
N LYS A 207 6.12 -16.81 8.51
CA LYS A 207 7.54 -16.46 8.70
C LYS A 207 7.75 -15.92 10.10
N THR A 208 8.80 -16.37 10.77
CA THR A 208 9.26 -15.79 12.03
C THR A 208 10.36 -14.78 11.76
N VAL A 209 10.18 -13.58 12.27
CA VAL A 209 11.16 -12.48 12.22
C VAL A 209 11.68 -12.25 13.63
N ARG A 210 13.00 -12.18 13.78
CA ARG A 210 13.65 -11.87 15.07
C ARG A 210 14.05 -10.40 15.07
N ILE A 211 13.69 -9.71 16.13
CA ILE A 211 14.03 -8.32 16.35
C ILE A 211 14.61 -8.17 17.76
N PRO A 212 15.44 -7.16 18.05
CA PRO A 212 15.91 -6.89 19.39
C PRO A 212 14.74 -6.76 20.37
N ALA A 213 14.87 -7.30 21.58
CA ALA A 213 13.90 -7.03 22.64
C ALA A 213 13.98 -5.56 23.05
N GLY A 214 12.85 -4.97 23.41
CA GLY A 214 12.76 -3.57 23.80
C GLY A 214 11.46 -3.24 24.53
N PRO A 215 11.31 -1.99 24.99
CA PRO A 215 10.14 -1.55 25.75
C PRO A 215 8.91 -1.30 24.83
N TYR A 216 8.71 -2.20 23.89
CA TYR A 216 7.66 -2.11 22.89
C TYR A 216 6.28 -2.31 23.52
N GLN A 217 5.35 -1.45 23.15
CA GLN A 217 3.94 -1.58 23.57
C GLN A 217 3.09 -2.20 22.46
N GLN A 218 3.52 -2.03 21.22
CA GLN A 218 2.79 -2.52 20.07
C GLN A 218 3.74 -2.87 18.91
N LEU A 219 3.41 -3.94 18.20
CA LEU A 219 3.97 -4.26 16.89
C LEU A 219 2.94 -3.93 15.81
N VAL A 220 3.38 -3.33 14.72
CA VAL A 220 2.51 -2.88 13.63
C VAL A 220 3.16 -3.15 12.28
N LEU A 221 2.40 -3.72 11.36
CA LEU A 221 2.76 -3.77 9.95
C LEU A 221 2.24 -2.53 9.26
N ASP A 222 3.09 -1.88 8.46
CA ASP A 222 2.74 -0.71 7.64
C ASP A 222 1.93 0.37 8.36
N PRO A 223 2.48 1.01 9.40
CA PRO A 223 1.75 2.04 10.17
C PRO A 223 1.43 3.30 9.34
N GLY A 224 2.10 3.48 8.19
CA GLY A 224 1.88 4.57 7.24
C GLY A 224 0.77 4.31 6.23
N HIS A 225 0.24 3.10 6.16
CA HIS A 225 -0.74 2.65 5.16
C HIS A 225 -0.24 2.81 3.72
N TYR A 226 1.03 2.53 3.49
CA TYR A 226 1.64 2.61 2.16
C TYR A 226 1.37 1.38 1.30
N THR A 227 1.03 0.24 1.91
CA THR A 227 0.79 -1.01 1.19
C THR A 227 -0.71 -1.23 0.94
N PRO A 228 -1.10 -1.80 -0.21
CA PRO A 228 -2.48 -2.17 -0.50
C PRO A 228 -2.93 -3.41 0.29
N ASP A 229 -2.71 -3.42 1.61
CA ASP A 229 -3.09 -4.54 2.46
C ASP A 229 -4.61 -4.66 2.57
N PHE A 230 -5.11 -5.86 2.28
CA PHE A 230 -6.53 -6.13 2.17
C PHE A 230 -7.27 -6.14 3.52
N GLN A 231 -6.57 -6.53 4.61
CA GLN A 231 -7.17 -6.69 5.93
C GLN A 231 -6.32 -6.08 7.04
N ARG A 232 -6.31 -4.77 7.17
CA ARG A 232 -5.46 -4.04 8.12
C ARG A 232 -5.71 -4.32 9.60
N ARG A 233 -6.88 -4.89 9.95
CA ARG A 233 -7.22 -5.23 11.35
C ARG A 233 -6.30 -6.28 11.96
N ASN A 234 -5.63 -7.08 11.14
CA ASN A 234 -4.71 -8.12 11.56
C ASN A 234 -3.23 -7.66 11.58
N ASN A 235 -2.98 -6.40 11.20
CA ASN A 235 -1.63 -5.83 11.06
C ASN A 235 -1.01 -5.37 12.37
N ALA A 236 -1.67 -5.55 13.50
CA ALA A 236 -1.13 -5.11 14.76
C ALA A 236 -1.30 -6.10 15.91
N LEU A 237 -0.35 -6.02 16.85
CA LEU A 237 -0.35 -6.80 18.07
C LEU A 237 0.12 -5.94 19.23
N ARG A 238 -0.69 -5.81 20.29
CA ARG A 238 -0.26 -5.21 21.56
C ARG A 238 0.63 -6.19 22.32
N MET A 239 1.70 -5.70 22.86
CA MET A 239 2.63 -6.55 23.64
C MET A 239 2.08 -6.88 25.01
N ASN A 240 1.34 -5.95 25.63
CA ASN A 240 0.80 -6.05 26.96
C ASN A 240 -0.74 -6.01 26.98
N GLY A 241 -1.32 -6.55 28.05
CA GLY A 241 -2.76 -6.53 28.27
C GLY A 241 -3.47 -7.84 27.88
N TRP A 242 -4.65 -8.04 28.47
CA TRP A 242 -5.47 -9.23 28.27
C TRP A 242 -6.02 -9.35 26.84
N LEU A 243 -6.32 -8.22 26.21
CA LEU A 243 -6.91 -8.15 24.86
C LEU A 243 -5.86 -7.67 23.83
N ARG A 244 -4.85 -8.50 23.56
CA ARG A 244 -3.70 -8.14 22.70
C ARG A 244 -4.06 -7.83 21.26
N LYS A 245 -5.15 -8.38 20.74
CA LYS A 245 -5.61 -8.23 19.34
C LYS A 245 -6.89 -7.41 19.20
N THR A 246 -7.40 -6.81 20.26
CA THR A 246 -8.63 -6.04 20.20
C THR A 246 -8.38 -4.55 20.05
N ALA A 247 -9.25 -3.93 19.30
CA ALA A 247 -9.32 -2.50 19.09
C ALA A 247 -10.28 -1.84 20.08
N PRO A 248 -10.09 -0.59 20.51
CA PRO A 248 -11.08 0.15 21.26
C PRO A 248 -12.38 0.30 20.46
N LEU A 249 -13.51 0.21 21.17
CA LEU A 249 -14.84 0.40 20.57
C LEU A 249 -15.01 1.87 20.21
N ARG A 250 -15.20 2.19 18.94
CA ARG A 250 -15.61 3.51 18.48
C ARG A 250 -16.96 3.37 17.79
N PRO A 251 -18.04 3.91 18.32
CA PRO A 251 -19.30 3.96 17.60
C PRO A 251 -19.15 4.92 16.41
N GLY A 252 -19.36 4.42 15.21
CA GLY A 252 -19.37 5.18 13.97
C GLY A 252 -20.71 5.04 13.26
N ILE A 253 -21.19 6.12 12.66
CA ILE A 253 -22.49 6.15 11.95
C ILE A 253 -22.28 5.97 10.44
N TRP A 254 -21.01 6.00 9.97
CA TRP A 254 -20.69 6.00 8.55
C TRP A 254 -20.14 4.66 8.10
N PRO A 255 -20.57 4.11 6.94
CA PRO A 255 -19.93 2.95 6.36
C PRO A 255 -18.51 3.32 5.98
N THR A 256 -17.53 2.79 6.68
CA THR A 256 -16.14 3.00 6.35
C THR A 256 -15.78 2.22 5.10
N LEU A 257 -15.26 2.91 4.11
CA LEU A 257 -14.72 2.29 2.87
C LEU A 257 -13.47 1.47 3.17
N GLU A 258 -12.87 1.67 4.33
CA GLU A 258 -11.71 0.97 4.82
C GLU A 258 -12.07 -0.10 5.84
N ASN A 259 -11.25 -1.13 5.83
CA ASN A 259 -11.18 -2.04 6.94
C ASN A 259 -10.27 -1.39 7.97
N GLU A 260 -10.90 -0.64 8.85
CA GLU A 260 -10.31 0.32 9.75
C GLU A 260 -9.11 -0.16 10.55
N SER A 261 -8.36 0.80 11.01
CA SER A 261 -7.20 0.58 11.84
C SER A 261 -7.50 -0.40 12.98
N PHE A 262 -6.57 -1.28 13.25
CA PHE A 262 -6.58 -2.24 14.36
C PHE A 262 -6.83 -1.60 15.75
N THR A 263 -6.85 -0.28 15.82
CA THR A 263 -7.11 0.47 17.07
C THR A 263 -8.57 0.87 17.26
N GLN A 264 -9.45 0.58 16.28
CA GLN A 264 -10.83 1.04 16.30
C GLN A 264 -11.80 -0.10 15.94
N PHE A 265 -12.89 -0.19 16.68
CA PHE A 265 -13.98 -1.09 16.39
C PHE A 265 -15.16 -0.29 15.85
N PHE A 266 -15.59 -0.56 14.64
CA PHE A 266 -16.75 0.08 14.05
C PHE A 266 -17.95 -0.86 14.12
N PHE A 267 -19.06 -0.35 14.61
CA PHE A 267 -20.35 -0.99 14.50
C PHE A 267 -21.00 -0.50 13.21
N GLN A 268 -21.11 -1.36 12.23
CA GLN A 268 -21.85 -1.09 11.00
C GLN A 268 -23.17 -1.86 11.09
N PRO A 269 -24.32 -1.18 11.22
CA PRO A 269 -25.59 -1.85 11.05
C PRO A 269 -25.67 -2.40 9.63
N ALA A 270 -26.02 -3.66 9.49
CA ALA A 270 -26.39 -4.22 8.18
C ALA A 270 -27.65 -3.51 7.71
N ILE A 271 -27.56 -2.86 6.54
CA ILE A 271 -28.72 -2.31 5.80
C ILE A 271 -29.19 -3.39 4.84
#